data_cae5d4448d005714da79104b38812d10
#
_entry.id   cae5d4448d005714da79104b38812d10
#
_cell.length_a   1.000
_cell.length_b   1.000
_cell.length_c   1.000
_cell.angle_alpha   90.00
_cell.angle_beta   90.00
_cell.angle_gamma   90.00
#
_symmetry.space_group_name_H-M   'P 1'
#
loop_
_entity.id
_entity.type
_entity.pdbx_description
1 polymer ?
#
loop_
_entity_poly.entity_id
_entity_poly.type
_entity_poly.pdbx_seq_one_letter_code
_entity_poly.pdbx_strand_id
1 'polypeptide(L)'
;MRVGFVGLGNMGGPMALNLLAAGHTLTVNDIHPAVAAEHLERGATWADVPRDVAKGSDVVFTSLPGPAEIEEVALGEDGLIEGLAAGAIYVDLSTGSPTAIRRIAERIEAAGAHLLDAPVSGGPMGAQSGTLAVMVGGDEAVFEHARPLLETLGGDITYVGSVGAGTVAKLVHNAISMTTRIVIQEGMAMGVKAGVSPEKLLEVLQTASFGKQLVLNNHIPELVFNGDFDHPRFSLGLSHKDVSLALALAAEVEAPPAPEQVVPKAASNDDITPGLGQLASN
;
A
#
# COMPACT_ATOMS: atom_id res chain seq x y z
N MET A 1 10.41 -16.00 -15.01
CA MET A 1 9.60 -16.74 -14.01
C MET A 1 8.14 -16.64 -14.42
N ARG A 2 7.31 -17.58 -13.99
CA ARG A 2 5.85 -17.53 -14.12
C ARG A 2 5.30 -16.81 -12.90
N VAL A 3 4.65 -15.70 -13.13
CA VAL A 3 4.19 -14.81 -12.07
C VAL A 3 2.66 -14.69 -12.15
N GLY A 4 2.00 -14.80 -11.00
CA GLY A 4 0.60 -14.47 -10.83
C GLY A 4 0.44 -13.08 -10.22
N PHE A 5 -0.63 -12.37 -10.57
CA PHE A 5 -0.96 -11.10 -9.93
C PHE A 5 -2.47 -10.95 -9.76
N VAL A 6 -2.93 -10.74 -8.53
CA VAL A 6 -4.35 -10.51 -8.19
C VAL A 6 -4.53 -9.11 -7.61
N GLY A 7 -5.48 -8.39 -8.18
CA GLY A 7 -5.77 -7.00 -7.82
C GLY A 7 -5.00 -6.01 -8.69
N LEU A 8 -5.66 -5.49 -9.74
CA LEU A 8 -5.08 -4.60 -10.76
C LEU A 8 -5.54 -3.14 -10.61
N GLY A 9 -5.89 -2.75 -9.41
CA GLY A 9 -6.25 -1.37 -9.10
C GLY A 9 -5.09 -0.37 -9.29
N ASN A 10 -5.25 0.84 -8.74
CA ASN A 10 -4.30 1.96 -8.90
C ASN A 10 -2.85 1.63 -8.50
N MET A 11 -2.65 0.65 -7.62
CA MET A 11 -1.32 0.21 -7.21
C MET A 11 -0.91 -1.07 -7.95
N GLY A 12 -1.77 -2.09 -7.96
CA GLY A 12 -1.43 -3.40 -8.51
C GLY A 12 -1.24 -3.39 -10.04
N GLY A 13 -2.08 -2.66 -10.77
CA GLY A 13 -1.98 -2.59 -12.22
C GLY A 13 -0.60 -2.14 -12.71
N PRO A 14 -0.09 -0.97 -12.29
CA PRO A 14 1.27 -0.54 -12.66
C PRO A 14 2.37 -1.52 -12.22
N MET A 15 2.26 -2.12 -11.02
CA MET A 15 3.22 -3.12 -10.55
C MET A 15 3.22 -4.37 -11.45
N ALA A 16 2.03 -4.86 -11.83
CA ALA A 16 1.90 -5.99 -12.76
C ALA A 16 2.50 -5.67 -14.14
N LEU A 17 2.33 -4.44 -14.64
CA LEU A 17 2.96 -3.98 -15.90
C LEU A 17 4.49 -3.95 -15.81
N ASN A 18 5.07 -3.57 -14.68
CA ASN A 18 6.52 -3.59 -14.48
C ASN A 18 7.07 -5.03 -14.54
N LEU A 19 6.37 -6.00 -13.95
CA LEU A 19 6.75 -7.43 -14.07
C LEU A 19 6.69 -7.93 -15.50
N LEU A 20 5.68 -7.53 -16.29
CA LEU A 20 5.62 -7.82 -17.74
C LEU A 20 6.78 -7.19 -18.49
N ALA A 21 7.08 -5.92 -18.22
CA ALA A 21 8.17 -5.19 -18.85
C ALA A 21 9.55 -5.80 -18.54
N ALA A 22 9.70 -6.41 -17.36
CA ALA A 22 10.89 -7.18 -16.98
C ALA A 22 10.99 -8.56 -17.66
N GLY A 23 10.02 -8.93 -18.51
CA GLY A 23 10.05 -10.16 -19.31
C GLY A 23 9.52 -11.41 -18.59
N HIS A 24 8.75 -11.24 -17.51
CA HIS A 24 8.10 -12.36 -16.84
C HIS A 24 6.80 -12.76 -17.55
N THR A 25 6.46 -14.05 -17.53
CA THR A 25 5.14 -14.52 -17.96
C THR A 25 4.15 -14.22 -16.85
N LEU A 26 3.05 -13.51 -17.16
CA LEU A 26 2.13 -13.02 -16.17
C LEU A 26 0.71 -13.57 -16.38
N THR A 27 0.13 -14.10 -15.30
CA THR A 27 -1.31 -14.43 -15.21
C THR A 27 -1.96 -13.46 -14.23
N VAL A 28 -3.07 -12.83 -14.61
CA VAL A 28 -3.72 -11.77 -13.84
C VAL A 28 -5.18 -12.06 -13.54
N ASN A 29 -5.65 -11.53 -12.41
CA ASN A 29 -7.05 -11.54 -12.03
C ASN A 29 -7.42 -10.25 -11.29
N ASP A 30 -8.64 -9.81 -11.46
CA ASP A 30 -9.29 -8.74 -10.68
C ASP A 30 -10.80 -8.99 -10.67
N ILE A 31 -11.51 -8.49 -9.66
CA ILE A 31 -12.98 -8.56 -9.61
C ILE A 31 -13.64 -7.74 -10.73
N HIS A 32 -12.90 -6.82 -11.35
CA HIS A 32 -13.32 -6.00 -12.48
C HIS A 32 -12.49 -6.33 -13.73
N PRO A 33 -12.90 -7.28 -14.60
CA PRO A 33 -12.09 -7.72 -15.73
C PRO A 33 -11.62 -6.60 -16.68
N ALA A 34 -12.39 -5.52 -16.77
CA ALA A 34 -12.05 -4.38 -17.65
C ALA A 34 -10.71 -3.70 -17.29
N VAL A 35 -10.27 -3.76 -16.03
CA VAL A 35 -8.99 -3.15 -15.61
C VAL A 35 -7.78 -3.91 -16.15
N ALA A 36 -7.96 -5.15 -16.62
CA ALA A 36 -6.88 -5.96 -17.17
C ALA A 36 -6.55 -5.66 -18.65
N ALA A 37 -7.33 -4.82 -19.34
CA ALA A 37 -7.22 -4.63 -20.78
C ALA A 37 -5.78 -4.37 -21.25
N GLU A 38 -5.09 -3.40 -20.65
CA GLU A 38 -3.69 -3.07 -21.00
C GLU A 38 -2.73 -4.22 -20.71
N HIS A 39 -2.95 -4.98 -19.65
CA HIS A 39 -2.12 -6.13 -19.29
C HIS A 39 -2.23 -7.23 -20.34
N LEU A 40 -3.45 -7.50 -20.80
CA LEU A 40 -3.74 -8.50 -21.83
C LEU A 40 -3.15 -8.09 -23.20
N GLU A 41 -3.28 -6.82 -23.58
CA GLU A 41 -2.65 -6.26 -24.78
C GLU A 41 -1.13 -6.41 -24.76
N ARG A 42 -0.51 -6.36 -23.57
CA ARG A 42 0.93 -6.54 -23.36
C ARG A 42 1.35 -8.00 -23.16
N GLY A 43 0.41 -8.95 -23.28
CA GLY A 43 0.71 -10.38 -23.29
C GLY A 43 0.51 -11.11 -21.95
N ALA A 44 -0.16 -10.50 -20.98
CA ALA A 44 -0.63 -11.24 -19.81
C ALA A 44 -1.77 -12.19 -20.15
N THR A 45 -1.95 -13.22 -19.36
CA THR A 45 -3.08 -14.16 -19.44
C THR A 45 -4.10 -13.83 -18.36
N TRP A 46 -5.39 -13.84 -18.68
CA TRP A 46 -6.46 -13.69 -17.72
C TRP A 46 -6.79 -15.02 -17.05
N ALA A 47 -7.07 -15.00 -15.76
CA ALA A 47 -7.69 -16.09 -15.01
C ALA A 47 -8.96 -15.59 -14.31
N ASP A 48 -10.02 -16.40 -14.27
CA ASP A 48 -11.31 -15.99 -13.74
C ASP A 48 -11.36 -15.97 -12.21
N VAL A 49 -10.50 -16.75 -11.56
CA VAL A 49 -10.44 -16.87 -10.09
C VAL A 49 -8.98 -16.88 -9.61
N PRO A 50 -8.72 -16.48 -8.34
CA PRO A 50 -7.37 -16.47 -7.75
C PRO A 50 -6.67 -17.83 -7.79
N ARG A 51 -7.39 -18.93 -7.55
CA ARG A 51 -6.86 -20.31 -7.68
C ARG A 51 -6.18 -20.54 -9.03
N ASP A 52 -6.79 -20.07 -10.11
CA ASP A 52 -6.28 -20.32 -11.45
C ASP A 52 -5.09 -19.39 -11.78
N VAL A 53 -4.98 -18.22 -11.12
CA VAL A 53 -3.75 -17.41 -11.12
C VAL A 53 -2.60 -18.18 -10.47
N ALA A 54 -2.87 -18.84 -9.33
CA ALA A 54 -1.85 -19.55 -8.58
C ALA A 54 -1.36 -20.81 -9.33
N LYS A 55 -2.26 -21.48 -10.07
CA LYS A 55 -1.91 -22.66 -10.87
C LYS A 55 -0.83 -22.33 -11.90
N GLY A 56 0.33 -22.96 -11.74
CA GLY A 56 1.44 -22.79 -12.68
C GLY A 56 2.25 -21.51 -12.46
N SER A 57 1.98 -20.74 -11.43
CA SER A 57 2.82 -19.61 -11.00
C SER A 57 3.90 -20.08 -10.01
N ASP A 58 5.11 -19.56 -10.18
CA ASP A 58 6.21 -19.78 -9.25
C ASP A 58 6.09 -18.79 -8.07
N VAL A 59 5.64 -17.55 -8.37
CA VAL A 59 5.38 -16.50 -7.40
C VAL A 59 4.05 -15.83 -7.72
N VAL A 60 3.20 -15.60 -6.70
CA VAL A 60 1.94 -14.88 -6.84
C VAL A 60 1.96 -13.64 -5.99
N PHE A 61 1.65 -12.50 -6.59
CA PHE A 61 1.50 -11.22 -5.91
C PHE A 61 0.03 -10.88 -5.71
N THR A 62 -0.28 -10.21 -4.60
CA THR A 62 -1.59 -9.58 -4.40
C THR A 62 -1.45 -8.11 -4.04
N SER A 63 -2.39 -7.28 -4.51
CA SER A 63 -2.50 -5.87 -4.12
C SER A 63 -3.97 -5.52 -3.92
N LEU A 64 -4.42 -5.64 -2.68
CA LEU A 64 -5.83 -5.70 -2.30
C LEU A 64 -6.20 -4.56 -1.32
N PRO A 65 -7.49 -4.19 -1.23
CA PRO A 65 -7.95 -3.06 -0.43
C PRO A 65 -7.73 -3.21 1.08
N GLY A 66 -7.85 -4.42 1.62
CA GLY A 66 -7.78 -4.63 3.06
C GLY A 66 -7.79 -6.07 3.52
N PRO A 67 -7.81 -6.28 4.86
CA PRO A 67 -7.65 -7.60 5.46
C PRO A 67 -8.70 -8.64 5.04
N ALA A 68 -9.95 -8.21 4.81
CA ALA A 68 -11.02 -9.13 4.40
C ALA A 68 -10.77 -9.68 2.99
N GLU A 69 -10.39 -8.82 2.06
CA GLU A 69 -10.08 -9.21 0.68
C GLU A 69 -8.80 -10.04 0.60
N ILE A 70 -7.79 -9.75 1.46
CA ILE A 70 -6.58 -10.56 1.55
C ILE A 70 -6.92 -11.98 1.98
N GLU A 71 -7.74 -12.14 3.01
CA GLU A 71 -8.16 -13.47 3.50
C GLU A 71 -9.00 -14.22 2.47
N GLU A 72 -9.96 -13.55 1.85
CA GLU A 72 -10.83 -14.13 0.82
C GLU A 72 -10.02 -14.60 -0.39
N VAL A 73 -9.14 -13.77 -0.92
CA VAL A 73 -8.29 -14.12 -2.06
C VAL A 73 -7.30 -15.23 -1.72
N ALA A 74 -6.75 -15.22 -0.51
CA ALA A 74 -5.77 -16.22 -0.10
C ALA A 74 -6.40 -17.58 0.24
N LEU A 75 -7.49 -17.59 1.03
CA LEU A 75 -8.04 -18.78 1.70
C LEU A 75 -9.50 -19.09 1.39
N GLY A 76 -10.22 -18.18 0.70
CA GLY A 76 -11.64 -18.33 0.34
C GLY A 76 -11.88 -19.43 -0.71
N GLU A 77 -13.13 -19.59 -1.11
CA GLU A 77 -13.51 -20.49 -2.22
C GLU A 77 -12.82 -20.01 -3.50
N ASP A 78 -12.22 -20.90 -4.24
CA ASP A 78 -11.37 -20.60 -5.41
C ASP A 78 -10.16 -19.68 -5.08
N GLY A 79 -9.73 -19.63 -3.81
CA GLY A 79 -8.60 -18.84 -3.34
C GLY A 79 -7.24 -19.38 -3.77
N LEU A 80 -6.20 -18.58 -3.55
CA LEU A 80 -4.82 -18.93 -3.95
C LEU A 80 -4.35 -20.27 -3.38
N ILE A 81 -4.72 -20.59 -2.14
CA ILE A 81 -4.31 -21.83 -1.45
C ILE A 81 -4.67 -23.09 -2.21
N GLU A 82 -5.76 -23.07 -2.99
CA GLU A 82 -6.20 -24.24 -3.78
C GLU A 82 -5.37 -24.43 -5.06
N GLY A 83 -4.64 -23.40 -5.50
CA GLY A 83 -3.84 -23.41 -6.73
C GLY A 83 -2.33 -23.40 -6.52
N LEU A 84 -1.85 -22.97 -5.36
CA LEU A 84 -0.43 -22.87 -5.05
C LEU A 84 0.24 -24.26 -5.05
N ALA A 85 1.29 -24.40 -5.84
CA ALA A 85 2.13 -25.60 -5.84
C ALA A 85 3.07 -25.61 -4.61
N ALA A 86 3.54 -26.80 -4.23
CA ALA A 86 4.55 -26.91 -3.21
C ALA A 86 5.82 -26.11 -3.59
N GLY A 87 6.32 -25.30 -2.66
CA GLY A 87 7.44 -24.39 -2.86
C GLY A 87 7.09 -23.07 -3.59
N ALA A 88 5.86 -22.88 -4.04
CA ALA A 88 5.43 -21.59 -4.60
C ALA A 88 5.43 -20.48 -3.51
N ILE A 89 5.63 -19.24 -3.93
CA ILE A 89 5.70 -18.11 -3.02
C ILE A 89 4.47 -17.21 -3.26
N TYR A 90 3.72 -16.96 -2.20
CA TYR A 90 2.70 -15.92 -2.16
C TYR A 90 3.30 -14.65 -1.54
N VAL A 91 3.24 -13.53 -2.25
CA VAL A 91 3.73 -12.21 -1.81
C VAL A 91 2.55 -11.26 -1.71
N ASP A 92 2.20 -10.86 -0.50
CA ASP A 92 1.13 -9.87 -0.29
C ASP A 92 1.71 -8.46 -0.19
N LEU A 93 1.40 -7.61 -1.19
CA LEU A 93 1.82 -6.20 -1.26
C LEU A 93 0.81 -5.26 -0.58
N SER A 94 -0.25 -5.81 -0.02
CA SER A 94 -1.35 -5.05 0.57
C SER A 94 -1.01 -4.53 1.98
N THR A 95 -1.77 -3.55 2.44
CA THR A 95 -1.73 -3.15 3.86
C THR A 95 -2.81 -3.90 4.62
N GLY A 96 -2.41 -4.87 5.41
CA GLY A 96 -3.26 -5.80 6.14
C GLY A 96 -3.16 -5.70 7.66
N SER A 97 -3.61 -6.77 8.32
CA SER A 97 -3.46 -6.99 9.76
C SER A 97 -2.32 -7.99 10.00
N PRO A 98 -1.33 -7.71 10.86
CA PRO A 98 -0.25 -8.64 11.16
C PRO A 98 -0.74 -10.00 11.69
N THR A 99 -1.79 -9.99 12.52
CA THR A 99 -2.40 -11.21 13.05
C THR A 99 -3.07 -12.03 11.96
N ALA A 100 -3.80 -11.38 11.05
CA ALA A 100 -4.43 -12.06 9.92
C ALA A 100 -3.38 -12.65 8.97
N ILE A 101 -2.34 -11.90 8.64
CA ILE A 101 -1.24 -12.35 7.77
C ILE A 101 -0.53 -13.57 8.36
N ARG A 102 -0.23 -13.60 9.66
CA ARG A 102 0.38 -14.77 10.31
C ARG A 102 -0.51 -16.01 10.22
N ARG A 103 -1.82 -15.84 10.45
CA ARG A 103 -2.79 -16.94 10.31
C ARG A 103 -2.88 -17.46 8.87
N ILE A 104 -2.86 -16.56 7.89
CA ILE A 104 -2.84 -16.94 6.48
C ILE A 104 -1.55 -17.70 6.16
N ALA A 105 -0.40 -17.21 6.63
CA ALA A 105 0.89 -17.85 6.43
C ALA A 105 0.93 -19.28 6.97
N GLU A 106 0.43 -19.52 8.19
CA GLU A 106 0.34 -20.87 8.77
C GLU A 106 -0.46 -21.83 7.85
N ARG A 107 -1.53 -21.34 7.21
CA ARG A 107 -2.34 -22.15 6.31
C ARG A 107 -1.64 -22.41 4.98
N ILE A 108 -0.96 -21.39 4.43
CA ILE A 108 -0.17 -21.50 3.19
C ILE A 108 1.02 -22.44 3.39
N GLU A 109 1.72 -22.33 4.51
CA GLU A 109 2.85 -23.21 4.85
C GLU A 109 2.39 -24.66 5.06
N ALA A 110 1.26 -24.88 5.71
CA ALA A 110 0.67 -26.22 5.87
C ALA A 110 0.29 -26.86 4.51
N ALA A 111 0.02 -26.04 3.49
CA ALA A 111 -0.19 -26.51 2.11
C ALA A 111 1.14 -26.70 1.34
N GLY A 112 2.29 -26.41 1.94
CA GLY A 112 3.62 -26.60 1.35
C GLY A 112 4.13 -25.44 0.52
N ALA A 113 3.46 -24.27 0.54
CA ALA A 113 3.89 -23.03 -0.10
C ALA A 113 4.42 -22.04 0.95
N HIS A 114 4.93 -20.90 0.53
CA HIS A 114 5.49 -19.86 1.41
C HIS A 114 4.72 -18.56 1.30
N LEU A 115 4.70 -17.76 2.37
CA LEU A 115 4.14 -16.40 2.36
C LEU A 115 5.18 -15.37 2.76
N LEU A 116 5.25 -14.28 1.97
CA LEU A 116 5.93 -13.03 2.33
C LEU A 116 4.90 -11.91 2.43
N ASP A 117 4.89 -11.16 3.52
CA ASP A 117 4.16 -9.90 3.61
C ASP A 117 5.11 -8.77 3.21
N ALA A 118 4.79 -8.11 2.10
CA ALA A 118 5.66 -7.16 1.45
C ALA A 118 4.96 -5.83 1.09
N PRO A 119 4.27 -5.18 2.04
CA PRO A 119 3.56 -3.94 1.77
C PRO A 119 4.49 -2.84 1.25
N VAL A 120 3.91 -1.96 0.43
CA VAL A 120 4.64 -0.97 -0.35
C VAL A 120 4.33 0.47 0.09
N SER A 121 5.28 1.37 -0.15
CA SER A 121 5.12 2.82 0.00
C SER A 121 5.71 3.56 -1.19
N GLY A 122 5.06 4.67 -1.62
CA GLY A 122 5.46 5.46 -2.79
C GLY A 122 4.29 5.87 -3.68
N GLY A 123 3.09 5.33 -3.39
CA GLY A 123 1.86 5.67 -4.11
C GLY A 123 1.86 5.25 -5.58
N PRO A 124 0.83 5.65 -6.35
CA PRO A 124 0.69 5.24 -7.75
C PRO A 124 1.87 5.65 -8.64
N MET A 125 2.50 6.79 -8.39
CA MET A 125 3.68 7.23 -9.14
C MET A 125 4.88 6.30 -8.90
N GLY A 126 5.13 5.92 -7.64
CA GLY A 126 6.16 4.94 -7.31
C GLY A 126 5.88 3.56 -7.91
N ALA A 127 4.61 3.15 -7.93
CA ALA A 127 4.19 1.91 -8.59
C ALA A 127 4.45 1.94 -10.11
N GLN A 128 4.14 3.04 -10.78
CA GLN A 128 4.40 3.21 -12.22
C GLN A 128 5.88 3.22 -12.56
N SER A 129 6.68 3.92 -11.76
CA SER A 129 8.13 4.07 -12.02
C SER A 129 8.98 2.91 -11.48
N GLY A 130 8.41 1.95 -10.75
CA GLY A 130 9.19 0.87 -10.13
C GLY A 130 10.11 1.37 -9.00
N THR A 131 9.71 2.42 -8.28
CA THR A 131 10.52 3.06 -7.24
C THR A 131 9.87 2.99 -5.85
N LEU A 132 9.04 1.99 -5.63
CA LEU A 132 8.40 1.79 -4.33
C LEU A 132 9.43 1.44 -3.26
N ALA A 133 9.17 1.85 -2.03
CA ALA A 133 9.79 1.23 -0.86
C ALA A 133 8.96 -0.01 -0.49
N VAL A 134 9.61 -1.17 -0.37
CA VAL A 134 8.99 -2.46 -0.07
C VAL A 134 9.51 -2.96 1.28
N MET A 135 8.61 -3.29 2.20
CA MET A 135 8.93 -3.73 3.56
C MET A 135 8.61 -5.22 3.68
N VAL A 136 9.61 -6.09 3.67
CA VAL A 136 9.40 -7.53 3.54
C VAL A 136 9.52 -8.26 4.87
N GLY A 137 8.47 -9.00 5.22
CA GLY A 137 8.47 -9.97 6.32
C GLY A 137 8.27 -11.39 5.79
N GLY A 138 8.91 -12.38 6.44
CA GLY A 138 8.83 -13.77 6.08
C GLY A 138 10.11 -14.53 6.32
N ASP A 139 10.25 -15.72 5.73
CA ASP A 139 11.52 -16.45 5.72
C ASP A 139 12.54 -15.73 4.84
N GLU A 140 13.76 -15.53 5.36
CA GLU A 140 14.80 -14.77 4.67
C GLU A 140 15.29 -15.44 3.38
N ALA A 141 15.35 -16.78 3.35
CA ALA A 141 15.76 -17.50 2.14
C ALA A 141 14.68 -17.42 1.05
N VAL A 142 13.41 -17.44 1.43
CA VAL A 142 12.27 -17.23 0.54
C VAL A 142 12.29 -15.80 0.01
N PHE A 143 12.57 -14.81 0.87
CA PHE A 143 12.74 -13.42 0.47
C PHE A 143 13.84 -13.25 -0.57
N GLU A 144 15.03 -13.80 -0.33
CA GLU A 144 16.16 -13.72 -1.27
C GLU A 144 15.81 -14.33 -2.64
N HIS A 145 14.99 -15.40 -2.65
CA HIS A 145 14.50 -15.98 -3.90
C HIS A 145 13.51 -15.05 -4.65
N ALA A 146 12.65 -14.35 -3.92
CA ALA A 146 11.68 -13.40 -4.48
C ALA A 146 12.27 -12.01 -4.79
N ARG A 147 13.43 -11.66 -4.21
CA ARG A 147 14.08 -10.34 -4.32
C ARG A 147 14.17 -9.82 -5.75
N PRO A 148 14.61 -10.59 -6.78
CA PRO A 148 14.70 -10.08 -8.15
C PRO A 148 13.37 -9.61 -8.73
N LEU A 149 12.24 -10.22 -8.31
CA LEU A 149 10.90 -9.77 -8.68
C LEU A 149 10.51 -8.48 -7.94
N LEU A 150 10.81 -8.40 -6.65
CA LEU A 150 10.54 -7.22 -5.84
C LEU A 150 11.33 -5.99 -6.34
N GLU A 151 12.55 -6.18 -6.84
CA GLU A 151 13.38 -5.13 -7.43
C GLU A 151 12.80 -4.56 -8.73
N THR A 152 11.87 -5.25 -9.39
CA THR A 152 11.12 -4.67 -10.52
C THR A 152 10.02 -3.70 -10.06
N LEU A 153 9.60 -3.78 -8.80
CA LEU A 153 8.51 -3.00 -8.21
C LEU A 153 9.01 -1.82 -7.40
N GLY A 154 10.21 -1.92 -6.83
CA GLY A 154 10.72 -0.93 -5.89
C GLY A 154 12.21 -0.69 -5.99
N GLY A 155 12.62 0.55 -5.62
CA GLY A 155 14.03 0.95 -5.51
C GLY A 155 14.64 0.64 -4.14
N ASP A 156 13.81 0.59 -3.08
CA ASP A 156 14.25 0.37 -1.70
C ASP A 156 13.55 -0.88 -1.14
N ILE A 157 14.23 -2.02 -1.15
CA ILE A 157 13.70 -3.29 -0.64
C ILE A 157 14.34 -3.58 0.71
N THR A 158 13.52 -3.56 1.77
CA THR A 158 14.00 -3.79 3.14
C THR A 158 13.42 -5.06 3.71
N TYR A 159 14.27 -6.04 4.04
CA TYR A 159 13.87 -7.18 4.87
C TYR A 159 13.75 -6.72 6.33
N VAL A 160 12.58 -6.97 6.94
CA VAL A 160 12.23 -6.44 8.27
C VAL A 160 12.19 -7.53 9.34
N GLY A 161 12.10 -8.79 8.95
CA GLY A 161 12.05 -9.92 9.90
C GLY A 161 11.04 -11.00 9.52
N SER A 162 10.55 -11.75 10.49
CA SER A 162 9.61 -12.85 10.28
C SER A 162 8.25 -12.36 9.74
N VAL A 163 7.40 -13.30 9.31
CA VAL A 163 6.04 -13.05 8.79
C VAL A 163 5.25 -12.09 9.69
N GLY A 164 4.66 -11.09 9.06
CA GLY A 164 3.93 -10.00 9.69
C GLY A 164 4.81 -8.79 10.06
N ALA A 165 6.15 -8.89 9.98
CA ALA A 165 7.04 -7.78 10.29
C ALA A 165 6.96 -6.67 9.23
N GLY A 166 6.82 -7.01 7.95
CA GLY A 166 6.59 -6.05 6.87
C GLY A 166 5.31 -5.26 7.09
N THR A 167 4.22 -5.96 7.42
CA THR A 167 2.93 -5.35 7.75
C THR A 167 3.02 -4.43 8.96
N VAL A 168 3.73 -4.85 10.03
CA VAL A 168 3.99 -3.99 11.20
C VAL A 168 4.73 -2.72 10.79
N ALA A 169 5.83 -2.84 10.05
CA ALA A 169 6.61 -1.70 9.59
C ALA A 169 5.77 -0.73 8.75
N LYS A 170 4.92 -1.27 7.87
CA LYS A 170 3.99 -0.48 7.06
C LYS A 170 2.97 0.27 7.90
N LEU A 171 2.37 -0.36 8.91
CA LEU A 171 1.41 0.30 9.78
C LEU A 171 2.06 1.41 10.60
N VAL A 172 3.27 1.19 11.13
CA VAL A 172 4.05 2.21 11.82
C VAL A 172 4.35 3.39 10.89
N HIS A 173 4.86 3.09 9.68
CA HIS A 173 5.11 4.11 8.67
C HIS A 173 3.85 4.93 8.35
N ASN A 174 2.73 4.26 8.10
CA ASN A 174 1.49 4.93 7.74
C ASN A 174 0.93 5.75 8.91
N ALA A 175 0.95 5.24 10.14
CA ALA A 175 0.51 5.97 11.32
C ALA A 175 1.29 7.29 11.47
N ILE A 176 2.61 7.25 11.37
CA ILE A 176 3.46 8.44 11.43
C ILE A 176 3.19 9.39 10.26
N SER A 177 3.20 8.87 9.04
CA SER A 177 3.06 9.66 7.82
C SER A 177 1.69 10.34 7.72
N MET A 178 0.58 9.61 8.02
CA MET A 178 -0.75 10.18 7.95
C MET A 178 -1.00 11.20 9.06
N THR A 179 -0.57 10.90 10.29
CA THR A 179 -0.65 11.85 11.41
C THR A 179 0.13 13.13 11.10
N THR A 180 1.36 13.00 10.61
CA THR A 180 2.18 14.14 10.24
C THR A 180 1.50 15.00 9.18
N ARG A 181 0.87 14.39 8.17
CA ARG A 181 0.12 15.10 7.13
C ARG A 181 -1.00 15.95 7.71
N ILE A 182 -1.81 15.38 8.62
CA ILE A 182 -2.90 16.11 9.27
C ILE A 182 -2.37 17.29 10.08
N VAL A 183 -1.35 17.08 10.90
CA VAL A 183 -0.73 18.13 11.73
C VAL A 183 -0.17 19.26 10.86
N ILE A 184 0.44 18.96 9.72
CA ILE A 184 0.93 19.96 8.78
C ILE A 184 -0.23 20.79 8.23
N GLN A 185 -1.32 20.15 7.78
CA GLN A 185 -2.47 20.87 7.21
C GLN A 185 -3.14 21.77 8.25
N GLU A 186 -3.34 21.28 9.47
CA GLU A 186 -3.87 22.09 10.57
C GLU A 186 -2.97 23.28 10.92
N GLY A 187 -1.64 23.06 10.99
CA GLY A 187 -0.66 24.11 11.23
C GLY A 187 -0.66 25.18 10.13
N MET A 188 -0.73 24.76 8.87
CA MET A 188 -0.87 25.68 7.72
C MET A 188 -2.15 26.50 7.81
N ALA A 189 -3.29 25.88 8.07
CA ALA A 189 -4.58 26.57 8.20
C ALA A 189 -4.56 27.59 9.35
N MET A 190 -3.97 27.23 10.50
CA MET A 190 -3.80 28.14 11.63
C MET A 190 -2.93 29.35 11.26
N GLY A 191 -1.78 29.13 10.61
CA GLY A 191 -0.88 30.19 10.21
C GLY A 191 -1.50 31.18 9.20
N VAL A 192 -2.26 30.67 8.24
CA VAL A 192 -3.02 31.51 7.29
C VAL A 192 -4.07 32.35 8.02
N LYS A 193 -4.82 31.74 8.94
CA LYS A 193 -5.79 32.49 9.77
C LYS A 193 -5.11 33.56 10.64
N ALA A 194 -3.86 33.33 11.03
CA ALA A 194 -3.04 34.30 11.75
C ALA A 194 -2.42 35.41 10.87
N GLY A 195 -2.71 35.40 9.54
CA GLY A 195 -2.33 36.47 8.62
C GLY A 195 -1.00 36.25 7.88
N VAL A 196 -0.42 35.04 7.95
CA VAL A 196 0.79 34.69 7.17
C VAL A 196 0.36 34.05 5.85
N SER A 197 1.00 34.43 4.73
CA SER A 197 0.66 33.81 3.45
C SER A 197 1.05 32.33 3.41
N PRO A 198 0.27 31.46 2.73
CA PRO A 198 0.55 30.02 2.67
C PRO A 198 1.91 29.72 2.05
N GLU A 199 2.36 30.50 1.06
CA GLU A 199 3.67 30.32 0.42
C GLU A 199 4.81 30.57 1.41
N LYS A 200 4.69 31.62 2.25
CA LYS A 200 5.70 31.93 3.26
C LYS A 200 5.74 30.89 4.39
N LEU A 201 4.57 30.38 4.79
CA LEU A 201 4.52 29.27 5.75
C LEU A 201 5.19 28.02 5.17
N LEU A 202 4.89 27.68 3.92
CA LEU A 202 5.51 26.56 3.25
C LEU A 202 7.04 26.73 3.16
N GLU A 203 7.53 27.89 2.74
CA GLU A 203 8.96 28.21 2.65
C GLU A 203 9.66 27.99 4.01
N VAL A 204 9.06 28.51 5.08
CA VAL A 204 9.59 28.33 6.44
C VAL A 204 9.59 26.85 6.84
N LEU A 205 8.49 26.15 6.61
CA LEU A 205 8.38 24.73 6.95
C LEU A 205 9.37 23.86 6.16
N GLN A 206 9.61 24.18 4.88
CA GLN A 206 10.58 23.47 4.04
C GLN A 206 12.04 23.74 4.44
N THR A 207 12.35 24.94 4.87
CA THR A 207 13.72 25.35 5.21
C THR A 207 14.10 25.05 6.66
N ALA A 208 13.13 24.95 7.56
CA ALA A 208 13.36 24.55 8.95
C ALA A 208 13.72 23.05 9.05
N SER A 209 14.20 22.61 10.23
CA SER A 209 14.63 21.22 10.47
C SER A 209 13.57 20.16 10.17
N PHE A 210 12.30 20.53 10.33
CA PHE A 210 11.16 19.69 9.98
C PHE A 210 10.96 19.50 8.46
N GLY A 211 11.44 20.43 7.65
CA GLY A 211 11.11 20.59 6.24
C GLY A 211 11.78 19.66 5.24
N LYS A 212 12.55 18.69 5.68
CA LYS A 212 13.20 17.73 4.77
C LYS A 212 12.31 16.51 4.48
N GLN A 213 11.03 16.56 4.87
CA GLN A 213 10.09 15.45 4.68
C GLN A 213 9.33 15.55 3.38
N LEU A 214 9.11 14.40 2.74
CA LEU A 214 8.46 14.27 1.43
C LEU A 214 7.07 14.91 1.35
N VAL A 215 6.31 14.88 2.45
CA VAL A 215 4.98 15.49 2.53
C VAL A 215 5.03 16.99 2.27
N LEU A 216 5.97 17.70 2.88
CA LEU A 216 6.11 19.15 2.71
C LEU A 216 6.62 19.53 1.32
N ASN A 217 7.54 18.74 0.78
CA ASN A 217 8.21 19.08 -0.46
C ASN A 217 7.40 18.76 -1.71
N ASN A 218 6.49 17.78 -1.64
CA ASN A 218 5.77 17.30 -2.81
C ASN A 218 4.25 17.38 -2.66
N HIS A 219 3.66 16.84 -1.57
CA HIS A 219 2.21 16.68 -1.52
C HIS A 219 1.47 18.00 -1.28
N ILE A 220 1.95 18.85 -0.38
CA ILE A 220 1.27 20.12 -0.11
C ILE A 220 1.31 21.06 -1.33
N PRO A 221 2.47 21.30 -1.98
CA PRO A 221 2.49 22.15 -3.18
C PRO A 221 1.61 21.62 -4.32
N GLU A 222 1.67 20.31 -4.56
CA GLU A 222 1.04 19.72 -5.73
C GLU A 222 -0.47 19.48 -5.58
N LEU A 223 -0.96 19.25 -4.36
CA LEU A 223 -2.37 18.95 -4.12
C LEU A 223 -3.10 20.09 -3.43
N VAL A 224 -2.59 20.53 -2.27
CA VAL A 224 -3.32 21.49 -1.43
C VAL A 224 -3.37 22.86 -2.09
N PHE A 225 -2.25 23.37 -2.60
CA PHE A 225 -2.21 24.69 -3.24
C PHE A 225 -2.89 24.74 -4.61
N ASN A 226 -2.96 23.62 -5.32
CA ASN A 226 -3.66 23.53 -6.59
C ASN A 226 -5.18 23.28 -6.43
N GLY A 227 -5.67 23.09 -5.21
CA GLY A 227 -7.07 22.79 -4.97
C GLY A 227 -7.53 21.46 -5.59
N ASP A 228 -6.60 20.55 -5.89
CA ASP A 228 -6.91 19.24 -6.47
C ASP A 228 -7.34 18.27 -5.38
N PHE A 229 -8.58 18.43 -4.92
CA PHE A 229 -9.19 17.56 -3.91
C PHE A 229 -10.04 16.46 -4.53
N ASP A 230 -10.34 16.55 -5.83
CA ASP A 230 -11.19 15.59 -6.55
C ASP A 230 -10.42 14.33 -6.99
N HIS A 231 -9.08 14.42 -7.06
CA HIS A 231 -8.22 13.31 -7.45
C HIS A 231 -7.23 12.93 -6.33
N PRO A 232 -7.70 12.43 -5.18
CA PRO A 232 -6.84 12.15 -4.05
C PRO A 232 -5.86 11.02 -4.40
N ARG A 233 -4.56 11.25 -4.22
CA ARG A 233 -3.52 10.21 -4.35
C ARG A 233 -3.66 9.11 -3.29
N PHE A 234 -4.28 9.44 -2.17
CA PHE A 234 -4.61 8.53 -1.09
C PHE A 234 -5.92 8.96 -0.44
N SER A 235 -6.96 8.14 -0.58
CA SER A 235 -8.29 8.50 -0.08
C SER A 235 -8.34 8.56 1.46
N LEU A 236 -9.22 9.40 1.99
CA LEU A 236 -9.44 9.50 3.43
C LEU A 236 -9.88 8.15 4.03
N GLY A 237 -10.70 7.39 3.30
CA GLY A 237 -11.11 6.05 3.71
C GLY A 237 -9.93 5.09 3.88
N LEU A 238 -8.96 5.12 2.96
CA LEU A 238 -7.73 4.34 3.08
C LEU A 238 -6.84 4.84 4.23
N SER A 239 -6.72 6.17 4.42
CA SER A 239 -6.00 6.74 5.57
C SER A 239 -6.62 6.27 6.89
N HIS A 240 -7.94 6.34 7.01
CA HIS A 240 -8.67 5.88 8.18
C HIS A 240 -8.45 4.38 8.43
N LYS A 241 -8.54 3.55 7.39
CA LYS A 241 -8.24 2.12 7.48
C LYS A 241 -6.83 1.88 8.05
N ASP A 242 -5.81 2.51 7.47
CA ASP A 242 -4.42 2.28 7.86
C ASP A 242 -4.14 2.73 9.31
N VAL A 243 -4.68 3.88 9.72
CA VAL A 243 -4.56 4.34 11.12
C VAL A 243 -5.33 3.41 12.07
N SER A 244 -6.51 2.92 11.67
CA SER A 244 -7.27 1.97 12.49
C SER A 244 -6.52 0.64 12.68
N LEU A 245 -5.84 0.14 11.64
CA LEU A 245 -4.98 -1.05 11.75
C LEU A 245 -3.77 -0.81 12.67
N ALA A 246 -3.18 0.38 12.60
CA ALA A 246 -2.08 0.74 13.51
C ALA A 246 -2.52 0.83 14.97
N LEU A 247 -3.72 1.37 15.23
CA LEU A 247 -4.30 1.40 16.58
C LEU A 247 -4.62 -0.01 17.09
N ALA A 248 -5.14 -0.88 16.23
CA ALA A 248 -5.38 -2.27 16.59
C ALA A 248 -4.07 -2.99 16.95
N LEU A 249 -3.01 -2.80 16.16
CA LEU A 249 -1.69 -3.31 16.46
C LEU A 249 -1.16 -2.78 17.80
N ALA A 250 -1.29 -1.47 18.05
CA ALA A 250 -0.84 -0.87 19.30
C ALA A 250 -1.54 -1.52 20.52
N ALA A 251 -2.84 -1.81 20.41
CA ALA A 251 -3.59 -2.53 21.43
C ALA A 251 -3.11 -3.98 21.61
N GLU A 252 -2.82 -4.70 20.54
CA GLU A 252 -2.30 -6.08 20.59
C GLU A 252 -0.96 -6.19 21.33
N VAL A 253 -0.08 -5.20 21.18
CA VAL A 253 1.26 -5.21 21.79
C VAL A 253 1.34 -4.39 23.08
N GLU A 254 0.21 -3.97 23.62
CA GLU A 254 0.12 -3.11 24.82
C GLU A 254 0.97 -1.83 24.73
N ALA A 255 1.18 -1.33 23.50
CA ALA A 255 1.86 -0.08 23.27
C ALA A 255 0.94 1.12 23.60
N PRO A 256 1.49 2.28 24.03
CA PRO A 256 0.67 3.47 24.17
C PRO A 256 -0.07 3.77 22.87
N PRO A 257 -1.39 4.04 22.89
CA PRO A 257 -2.12 4.38 21.67
C PRO A 257 -1.50 5.64 21.05
N ALA A 258 -1.37 5.62 19.73
CA ALA A 258 -1.21 6.89 19.00
C ALA A 258 -2.41 7.79 19.37
N PRO A 259 -2.24 9.12 19.48
CA PRO A 259 -3.29 9.99 20.00
C PRO A 259 -4.61 9.72 19.28
N GLU A 260 -5.63 9.26 20.01
CA GLU A 260 -6.98 8.98 19.48
C GLU A 260 -7.62 10.17 18.76
N GLN A 261 -7.10 11.37 19.04
CA GLN A 261 -7.55 12.64 18.45
C GLN A 261 -7.21 12.80 16.98
N VAL A 262 -6.38 11.93 16.39
CA VAL A 262 -5.92 12.03 15.01
C VAL A 262 -6.78 11.19 14.03
N VAL A 263 -7.66 10.32 14.54
CA VAL A 263 -8.57 9.56 13.69
C VAL A 263 -9.90 10.32 13.59
N PRO A 264 -10.19 11.02 12.49
CA PRO A 264 -11.53 11.53 12.27
C PRO A 264 -12.48 10.32 12.27
N LYS A 265 -13.50 10.30 13.14
CA LYS A 265 -14.66 9.43 12.93
C LYS A 265 -15.08 9.66 11.49
N ALA A 266 -15.20 8.59 10.70
CA ALA A 266 -15.53 8.57 9.28
C ALA A 266 -16.29 9.83 8.84
N ALA A 267 -15.53 10.89 8.57
CA ALA A 267 -16.07 12.09 7.96
C ALA A 267 -16.28 11.77 6.49
N SER A 268 -17.46 12.06 5.95
CA SER A 268 -17.66 12.06 4.51
C SER A 268 -16.68 13.06 3.90
N ASN A 269 -16.31 12.88 2.64
CA ASN A 269 -15.47 13.86 1.91
C ASN A 269 -16.03 15.31 2.04
N ASP A 270 -17.33 15.46 2.29
CA ASP A 270 -18.03 16.73 2.45
C ASP A 270 -17.65 17.50 3.73
N ASP A 271 -17.16 16.81 4.78
CA ASP A 271 -16.87 17.43 6.08
C ASP A 271 -15.48 18.11 6.16
N ILE A 272 -14.58 17.82 5.22
CA ILE A 272 -13.19 18.33 5.24
C ILE A 272 -12.97 19.47 4.23
N THR A 273 -13.76 19.52 3.19
CA THR A 273 -13.67 20.49 2.10
C THR A 273 -13.74 21.97 2.55
N PRO A 274 -14.55 22.38 3.55
CA PRO A 274 -14.68 23.80 3.91
C PRO A 274 -13.40 24.43 4.49
N GLY A 275 -12.54 23.65 5.14
CA GLY A 275 -11.31 24.19 5.76
C GLY A 275 -10.13 24.28 4.79
N LEU A 276 -10.04 23.34 3.86
CA LEU A 276 -8.95 23.28 2.87
C LEU A 276 -9.22 24.13 1.64
N GLY A 277 -10.50 24.31 1.25
CA GLY A 277 -10.89 25.19 0.14
C GLY A 277 -10.51 26.66 0.37
N GLN A 278 -10.38 27.10 1.62
CA GLN A 278 -9.91 28.44 1.95
C GLN A 278 -8.39 28.63 1.76
N LEU A 279 -7.61 27.56 1.66
CA LEU A 279 -6.18 27.64 1.36
C LEU A 279 -5.91 27.86 -0.14
N ALA A 280 -6.84 27.48 -1.01
CA ALA A 280 -6.73 27.63 -2.47
C ALA A 280 -7.35 28.93 -3.01
N SER A 281 -8.13 29.68 -2.21
CA SER A 281 -8.90 30.85 -2.65
C SER A 281 -8.39 32.20 -2.15
N ASN A 282 -7.25 32.26 -1.50
CA ASN A 282 -6.50 33.48 -1.16
C ASN A 282 -5.12 33.43 -1.81
#